data_87ad5edc6af17da233836e0179ecc43c
#
_entry.id   87ad5edc6af17da233836e0179ecc43c
#
_cell.length_a   1.000
_cell.length_b   1.000
_cell.length_c   1.000
_cell.angle_alpha   90.00
_cell.angle_beta   90.00
_cell.angle_gamma   90.00
#
_symmetry.space_group_name_H-M   'P 1'
#
loop_
_entity.id
_entity.type
_entity.pdbx_description
1 polymer ?
#
loop_
_entity_poly.entity_id
_entity_poly.type
_entity_poly.pdbx_seq_one_letter_code
_entity_poly.pdbx_strand_id
1 'polypeptide(L)'
;AAKLDPHALWGLYLVDVYDNVTCLMQAEGEGYISPILVRKTKTPPSIPDRVKLNEKEATFFIQDIYEGEGLKGIPRGTVKSLRLHAYEYAYVKTRSDHNWHGIQSGWDIKRMLGTVPVEEDGSVIFKAPANTPISIQPLDKDGVAIQWMRSWVTGQPGEVVSCICLLYTSPSPRD
;
A
#
# COMPACT_ATOMS: atom_id res chain seq x y z
N ALA A 1 14.28 0.27 -19.94
CA ALA A 1 14.92 -0.96 -20.42
C ALA A 1 14.00 -1.66 -21.42
N ALA A 2 14.54 -2.31 -22.42
CA ALA A 2 13.78 -3.01 -23.44
C ALA A 2 14.54 -4.27 -23.91
N LYS A 3 13.85 -5.17 -24.59
CA LYS A 3 14.42 -6.27 -25.36
C LYS A 3 14.14 -6.01 -26.83
N LEU A 4 15.18 -5.85 -27.63
CA LEU A 4 15.06 -5.82 -29.10
C LEU A 4 15.17 -7.24 -29.68
N ASP A 5 15.86 -8.14 -29.01
CA ASP A 5 15.92 -9.56 -29.31
C ASP A 5 15.15 -10.35 -28.24
N PRO A 6 14.16 -11.17 -28.61
CA PRO A 6 13.40 -11.98 -27.65
C PRO A 6 14.25 -12.94 -26.81
N HIS A 7 15.40 -13.36 -27.32
CA HIS A 7 16.31 -14.29 -26.65
C HIS A 7 17.36 -13.59 -25.79
N ALA A 8 17.57 -12.28 -25.99
CA ALA A 8 18.49 -11.48 -25.16
C ALA A 8 17.88 -11.11 -23.81
N LEU A 9 18.73 -10.83 -22.83
CA LEU A 9 18.34 -10.20 -21.58
C LEU A 9 18.02 -8.70 -21.81
N TRP A 10 17.45 -8.04 -20.81
CA TRP A 10 17.03 -6.65 -20.90
C TRP A 10 18.23 -5.71 -21.10
N GLY A 11 18.21 -4.90 -22.14
CA GLY A 11 19.17 -3.84 -22.40
C GLY A 11 18.62 -2.46 -22.00
N LEU A 12 19.52 -1.50 -21.94
CA LEU A 12 19.20 -0.09 -21.69
C LEU A 12 19.29 0.70 -22.99
N TYR A 13 18.21 1.35 -23.37
CA TYR A 13 18.10 2.12 -24.60
C TYR A 13 17.56 3.51 -24.33
N LEU A 14 18.03 4.49 -25.06
CA LEU A 14 17.46 5.83 -25.14
C LEU A 14 16.54 5.88 -26.36
N VAL A 15 15.31 6.33 -26.18
CA VAL A 15 14.33 6.52 -27.25
C VAL A 15 13.91 7.98 -27.24
N ASP A 16 13.97 8.63 -28.40
CA ASP A 16 13.51 10.01 -28.57
C ASP A 16 12.03 10.06 -29.02
N VAL A 17 11.50 11.26 -29.16
CA VAL A 17 10.11 11.50 -29.61
C VAL A 17 9.82 11.13 -31.06
N TYR A 18 10.84 10.78 -31.82
CA TYR A 18 10.76 10.36 -33.24
C TYR A 18 11.02 8.85 -33.39
N ASP A 19 10.96 8.11 -32.29
CA ASP A 19 11.20 6.66 -32.24
C ASP A 19 12.64 6.23 -32.64
N ASN A 20 13.60 7.14 -32.61
CA ASN A 20 14.99 6.74 -32.75
C ASN A 20 15.47 6.03 -31.50
N VAL A 21 16.06 4.87 -31.69
CA VAL A 21 16.52 4.00 -30.61
C VAL A 21 18.05 3.95 -30.57
N THR A 22 18.65 4.38 -29.46
CA THR A 22 20.10 4.30 -29.25
C THR A 22 20.37 3.32 -28.09
N CYS A 23 21.16 2.28 -28.35
CA CYS A 23 21.59 1.37 -27.28
C CYS A 23 22.62 2.08 -26.40
N LEU A 24 22.32 2.18 -25.11
CA LEU A 24 23.23 2.73 -24.11
C LEU A 24 24.07 1.64 -23.47
N MET A 25 23.47 0.48 -23.18
CA MET A 25 24.15 -0.64 -22.55
C MET A 25 23.45 -1.96 -22.82
N GLN A 26 24.19 -2.92 -23.28
CA GLN A 26 23.77 -4.31 -23.44
C GLN A 26 24.99 -5.20 -23.37
N ALA A 27 24.93 -6.31 -22.63
CA ALA A 27 25.97 -7.31 -22.56
C ALA A 27 25.37 -8.71 -22.59
N GLU A 28 26.15 -9.67 -23.09
CA GLU A 28 25.76 -11.07 -23.11
C GLU A 28 25.72 -11.63 -21.67
N GLY A 29 24.64 -12.31 -21.32
CA GLY A 29 24.48 -12.91 -19.99
C GLY A 29 24.10 -11.91 -18.89
N GLU A 30 23.95 -10.61 -19.19
CA GLU A 30 23.57 -9.58 -18.23
C GLU A 30 22.27 -8.87 -18.61
N GLY A 31 21.43 -8.56 -17.61
CA GLY A 31 20.20 -7.80 -17.78
C GLY A 31 20.24 -6.47 -17.06
N TYR A 32 19.95 -5.37 -17.77
CA TYR A 32 19.92 -4.01 -17.23
C TYR A 32 18.50 -3.53 -17.09
N ILE A 33 18.07 -3.20 -15.86
CA ILE A 33 16.71 -2.75 -15.55
C ILE A 33 16.76 -1.52 -14.64
N SER A 34 15.68 -0.75 -14.61
CA SER A 34 15.46 0.37 -13.69
C SER A 34 16.62 1.39 -13.67
N PRO A 35 16.96 2.02 -14.80
CA PRO A 35 18.04 2.99 -14.84
C PRO A 35 17.77 4.17 -13.92
N ILE A 36 18.78 4.62 -13.18
CA ILE A 36 18.72 5.80 -12.33
C ILE A 36 19.69 6.85 -12.86
N LEU A 37 19.16 8.03 -13.19
CA LEU A 37 19.98 9.15 -13.63
C LEU A 37 20.70 9.77 -12.43
N VAL A 38 22.03 9.61 -12.37
CA VAL A 38 22.87 10.24 -11.34
C VAL A 38 23.20 11.67 -11.77
N ARG A 39 22.59 12.64 -11.14
CA ARG A 39 22.86 14.08 -11.37
C ARG A 39 22.75 14.86 -10.07
N LYS A 40 23.32 16.06 -10.03
CA LYS A 40 23.08 17.00 -8.93
C LYS A 40 21.59 17.35 -8.88
N THR A 41 20.97 17.08 -7.76
CA THR A 41 19.59 17.48 -7.44
C THR A 41 19.59 18.40 -6.23
N LYS A 42 18.53 19.18 -6.06
CA LYS A 42 18.35 19.95 -4.83
C LYS A 42 18.25 18.96 -3.65
N THR A 43 19.03 19.19 -2.61
CA THR A 43 18.95 18.39 -1.39
C THR A 43 17.52 18.44 -0.85
N PRO A 44 16.86 17.28 -0.64
CA PRO A 44 15.54 17.27 -0.03
C PRO A 44 15.61 17.85 1.39
N PRO A 45 14.50 18.44 1.91
CA PRO A 45 14.46 18.92 3.28
C PRO A 45 14.71 17.76 4.25
N SER A 46 15.50 18.03 5.30
CA SER A 46 15.69 17.06 6.38
C SER A 46 14.41 16.99 7.21
N ILE A 47 13.83 15.82 7.33
CA ILE A 47 12.68 15.55 8.20
C ILE A 47 13.23 14.95 9.50
N PRO A 48 12.89 15.52 10.68
CA PRO A 48 13.30 14.91 11.94
C PRO A 48 12.81 13.48 12.07
N ASP A 49 13.62 12.62 12.62
CA ASP A 49 13.20 11.26 12.94
C ASP A 49 12.13 11.30 14.04
N ARG A 50 10.99 10.69 13.76
CA ARG A 50 9.85 10.60 14.68
C ARG A 50 9.63 9.18 15.19
N VAL A 51 10.49 8.25 14.79
CA VAL A 51 10.41 6.84 15.18
C VAL A 51 10.91 6.68 16.62
N LYS A 52 10.13 6.00 17.43
CA LYS A 52 10.47 5.66 18.81
C LYS A 52 10.67 4.15 18.93
N LEU A 53 11.86 3.69 18.65
CA LEU A 53 12.20 2.26 18.53
C LEU A 53 11.76 1.39 19.73
N ASN A 54 11.58 1.99 20.90
CA ASN A 54 11.14 1.28 22.11
C ASN A 54 9.61 1.05 22.16
N GLU A 55 8.86 1.69 21.29
CA GLU A 55 7.41 1.49 21.20
C GLU A 55 7.09 0.34 20.26
N LYS A 56 6.04 -0.41 20.58
CA LYS A 56 5.59 -1.57 19.79
C LYS A 56 4.39 -1.29 18.92
N GLU A 57 3.81 -0.11 19.06
CA GLU A 57 2.58 0.29 18.40
C GLU A 57 2.78 1.59 17.64
N ALA A 58 1.97 1.77 16.60
CA ALA A 58 1.74 3.03 15.92
C ALA A 58 0.31 3.50 16.19
N THR A 59 0.09 4.81 16.17
CA THR A 59 -1.24 5.41 16.25
C THR A 59 -1.72 5.78 14.87
N PHE A 60 -2.93 5.40 14.53
CA PHE A 60 -3.58 5.73 13.26
C PHE A 60 -4.73 6.68 13.52
N PHE A 61 -4.75 7.77 12.77
CA PHE A 61 -5.80 8.77 12.81
C PHE A 61 -6.43 8.93 11.43
N ILE A 62 -7.74 8.76 11.36
CA ILE A 62 -8.55 8.99 10.18
C ILE A 62 -9.42 10.20 10.48
N GLN A 63 -9.29 11.24 9.70
CA GLN A 63 -10.07 12.46 9.92
C GLN A 63 -11.55 12.24 9.61
N ASP A 64 -11.85 11.58 8.50
CA ASP A 64 -13.20 11.23 8.09
C ASP A 64 -13.15 10.02 7.16
N ILE A 65 -13.81 8.93 7.54
CA ILE A 65 -13.86 7.70 6.73
C ILE A 65 -14.68 7.84 5.45
N TYR A 66 -15.57 8.82 5.38
CA TYR A 66 -16.43 9.05 4.22
C TYR A 66 -15.77 9.92 3.14
N GLU A 67 -14.62 10.51 3.43
CA GLU A 67 -13.83 11.22 2.44
C GLU A 67 -13.16 10.24 1.48
N GLY A 68 -13.29 10.50 0.18
CA GLY A 68 -12.70 9.69 -0.90
C GLY A 68 -13.69 8.74 -1.59
N GLU A 69 -13.17 8.03 -2.60
CA GLU A 69 -14.00 7.22 -3.51
C GLU A 69 -14.48 5.89 -2.90
N GLY A 70 -13.80 5.39 -1.86
CA GLY A 70 -14.07 4.05 -1.31
C GLY A 70 -15.44 3.89 -0.68
N LEU A 71 -15.96 4.93 -0.03
CA LEU A 71 -17.30 4.95 0.56
C LEU A 71 -18.23 5.93 -0.14
N LYS A 72 -17.92 6.31 -1.38
CA LYS A 72 -18.74 7.21 -2.18
C LYS A 72 -20.16 6.65 -2.35
N GLY A 73 -21.14 7.47 -2.02
CA GLY A 73 -22.54 7.08 -2.08
C GLY A 73 -23.08 6.32 -0.85
N ILE A 74 -22.22 6.02 0.12
CA ILE A 74 -22.65 5.48 1.41
C ILE A 74 -23.08 6.64 2.32
N PRO A 75 -24.31 6.65 2.84
CA PRO A 75 -24.77 7.71 3.74
C PRO A 75 -23.94 7.79 5.02
N ARG A 76 -23.67 9.01 5.49
CA ARG A 76 -23.02 9.22 6.80
C ARG A 76 -23.79 8.53 7.90
N GLY A 77 -23.06 7.96 8.86
CA GLY A 77 -23.65 7.22 9.97
C GLY A 77 -23.98 5.76 9.65
N THR A 78 -23.81 5.31 8.40
CA THR A 78 -23.97 3.89 8.04
C THR A 78 -22.85 3.02 8.66
N VAL A 79 -21.61 3.50 8.58
CA VAL A 79 -20.47 2.82 9.20
C VAL A 79 -20.47 3.12 10.70
N LYS A 80 -20.47 2.08 11.51
CA LYS A 80 -20.45 2.17 12.98
C LYS A 80 -19.13 1.77 13.60
N SER A 81 -18.37 0.95 12.90
CA SER A 81 -17.08 0.49 13.37
C SER A 81 -16.15 0.08 12.23
N LEU A 82 -14.86 0.01 12.53
CA LEU A 82 -13.85 -0.51 11.63
C LEU A 82 -13.26 -1.79 12.22
N ARG A 83 -13.29 -2.87 11.48
CA ARG A 83 -12.55 -4.09 11.80
C ARG A 83 -11.15 -3.98 11.23
N LEU A 84 -10.17 -4.23 12.08
CA LEU A 84 -8.75 -4.15 11.75
C LEU A 84 -8.18 -5.55 11.48
N HIS A 85 -7.46 -5.70 10.39
CA HIS A 85 -6.81 -6.94 10.01
C HIS A 85 -5.32 -6.70 9.79
N ALA A 86 -4.47 -7.54 10.41
CA ALA A 86 -3.06 -7.62 10.07
C ALA A 86 -2.86 -8.63 8.93
N TYR A 87 -1.99 -8.28 7.98
CA TYR A 87 -1.52 -9.25 7.01
C TYR A 87 -0.44 -10.14 7.64
N GLU A 88 -0.56 -11.42 7.42
CA GLU A 88 0.39 -12.42 7.89
C GLU A 88 1.23 -12.94 6.72
N TYR A 89 2.47 -13.30 7.01
CA TYR A 89 3.33 -13.95 6.03
C TYR A 89 2.85 -15.38 5.76
N ALA A 90 3.20 -15.89 4.59
CA ALA A 90 2.97 -17.28 4.25
C ALA A 90 3.66 -18.22 5.27
N TYR A 91 2.92 -19.21 5.75
CA TYR A 91 3.47 -20.22 6.65
C TYR A 91 4.46 -21.15 5.94
N VAL A 92 5.36 -21.77 6.71
CA VAL A 92 6.32 -22.76 6.21
C VAL A 92 5.59 -23.83 5.41
N LYS A 93 6.07 -24.11 4.16
CA LYS A 93 5.48 -25.01 3.16
C LYS A 93 4.33 -24.45 2.31
N THR A 94 3.89 -23.21 2.49
CA THR A 94 3.14 -22.50 1.47
C THR A 94 4.12 -21.93 0.45
N ARG A 95 3.86 -22.11 -0.84
CA ARG A 95 4.76 -21.58 -1.89
C ARG A 95 4.81 -20.07 -1.80
N SER A 96 6.01 -19.51 -1.67
CA SER A 96 6.24 -18.09 -1.44
C SER A 96 5.72 -17.19 -2.56
N ASP A 97 5.69 -17.68 -3.78
CA ASP A 97 5.34 -16.88 -4.95
C ASP A 97 3.86 -16.99 -5.32
N HIS A 98 3.19 -18.02 -4.83
CA HIS A 98 1.79 -18.30 -5.13
C HIS A 98 1.14 -18.89 -3.90
N ASN A 99 0.71 -18.05 -2.99
CA ASN A 99 -0.21 -18.47 -1.94
C ASN A 99 -1.56 -18.76 -2.59
N TRP A 100 -1.84 -20.00 -2.83
CA TRP A 100 -3.11 -20.47 -3.41
C TRP A 100 -4.29 -20.39 -2.41
N HIS A 101 -4.24 -19.47 -1.49
CA HIS A 101 -5.30 -19.20 -0.55
C HIS A 101 -6.11 -18.00 -1.03
N GLY A 102 -7.31 -18.25 -1.51
CA GLY A 102 -8.22 -17.23 -2.02
C GLY A 102 -7.97 -16.82 -3.48
N ILE A 103 -8.74 -15.84 -3.94
CA ILE A 103 -8.77 -15.39 -5.35
C ILE A 103 -7.53 -14.55 -5.71
N GLN A 104 -6.93 -13.88 -4.72
CA GLN A 104 -5.76 -13.01 -4.90
C GLN A 104 -4.59 -13.52 -4.08
N SER A 105 -3.94 -14.54 -4.59
CA SER A 105 -2.79 -15.18 -3.95
C SER A 105 -1.80 -14.20 -3.30
N GLY A 106 -1.27 -14.56 -2.15
CA GLY A 106 -0.16 -13.88 -1.49
C GLY A 106 -0.55 -12.88 -0.38
N TRP A 107 -1.73 -12.28 -0.44
CA TRP A 107 -2.16 -11.24 0.51
C TRP A 107 -3.46 -11.58 1.25
N ASP A 108 -3.90 -12.84 1.17
CA ASP A 108 -5.20 -13.25 1.68
C ASP A 108 -5.18 -13.70 3.13
N ILE A 109 -4.01 -14.04 3.67
CA ILE A 109 -3.90 -14.49 5.06
C ILE A 109 -3.92 -13.25 5.96
N LYS A 110 -5.02 -13.11 6.70
CA LYS A 110 -5.25 -11.97 7.59
C LYS A 110 -5.65 -12.44 8.96
N ARG A 111 -5.07 -11.83 9.96
CA ARG A 111 -5.45 -12.03 11.36
C ARG A 111 -6.25 -10.83 11.84
N MET A 112 -7.41 -11.06 12.40
CA MET A 112 -8.22 -10.00 12.99
C MET A 112 -7.54 -9.48 14.26
N LEU A 113 -7.30 -8.17 14.32
CA LEU A 113 -6.73 -7.48 15.48
C LEU A 113 -7.81 -7.05 16.46
N GLY A 114 -8.96 -6.64 15.94
CA GLY A 114 -10.06 -6.13 16.72
C GLY A 114 -10.99 -5.22 15.91
N THR A 115 -11.88 -4.55 16.62
CA THR A 115 -12.84 -3.61 16.06
C THR A 115 -12.80 -2.32 16.87
N VAL A 116 -12.81 -1.17 16.17
CA VAL A 116 -12.79 0.16 16.78
C VAL A 116 -14.04 0.94 16.34
N PRO A 117 -14.64 1.76 17.21
CA PRO A 117 -15.80 2.56 16.87
C PRO A 117 -15.43 3.68 15.87
N VAL A 118 -16.41 4.14 15.12
CA VAL A 118 -16.36 5.34 14.30
C VAL A 118 -17.17 6.42 15.01
N GLU A 119 -16.59 7.59 15.15
CA GLU A 119 -17.23 8.75 15.77
C GLU A 119 -18.33 9.32 14.86
N GLU A 120 -19.21 10.17 15.42
CA GLU A 120 -20.34 10.75 14.66
C GLU A 120 -19.89 11.61 13.48
N ASP A 121 -18.74 12.25 13.60
CA ASP A 121 -18.14 13.07 12.54
C ASP A 121 -17.40 12.23 11.49
N GLY A 122 -17.35 10.92 11.66
CA GLY A 122 -16.62 9.99 10.77
C GLY A 122 -15.16 9.82 11.13
N SER A 123 -14.66 10.47 12.17
CA SER A 123 -13.29 10.32 12.61
C SER A 123 -13.06 9.01 13.35
N VAL A 124 -11.82 8.51 13.30
CA VAL A 124 -11.41 7.30 14.00
C VAL A 124 -9.96 7.45 14.46
N ILE A 125 -9.69 7.06 15.69
CA ILE A 125 -8.33 6.93 16.21
C ILE A 125 -8.14 5.54 16.81
N PHE A 126 -7.04 4.89 16.48
CA PHE A 126 -6.72 3.58 17.04
C PHE A 126 -5.22 3.33 17.08
N LYS A 127 -4.81 2.36 17.88
CA LYS A 127 -3.45 1.83 17.90
C LYS A 127 -3.41 0.46 17.26
N ALA A 128 -2.31 0.18 16.57
CA ALA A 128 -2.05 -1.14 16.02
C ALA A 128 -0.56 -1.46 16.08
N PRO A 129 -0.17 -2.74 15.97
CA PRO A 129 1.23 -3.13 16.00
C PRO A 129 2.04 -2.39 14.95
N ALA A 130 3.17 -1.83 15.36
CA ALA A 130 4.11 -1.18 14.45
C ALA A 130 4.74 -2.18 13.48
N ASN A 131 5.21 -1.69 12.33
CA ASN A 131 5.85 -2.48 11.27
C ASN A 131 4.98 -3.65 10.76
N THR A 132 3.66 -3.56 10.96
CA THR A 132 2.70 -4.58 10.55
C THR A 132 1.78 -3.99 9.50
N PRO A 133 1.66 -4.59 8.31
CA PRO A 133 0.69 -4.16 7.31
C PRO A 133 -0.73 -4.42 7.81
N ILE A 134 -1.56 -3.38 7.82
CA ILE A 134 -2.94 -3.45 8.27
C ILE A 134 -3.90 -3.08 7.14
N SER A 135 -5.02 -3.78 7.07
CA SER A 135 -6.17 -3.37 6.27
C SER A 135 -7.39 -3.16 7.15
N ILE A 136 -8.31 -2.33 6.66
CA ILE A 136 -9.46 -1.85 7.40
C ILE A 136 -10.73 -2.26 6.66
N GLN A 137 -11.72 -2.70 7.43
CA GLN A 137 -13.02 -3.12 6.92
C GLN A 137 -14.13 -2.36 7.65
N PRO A 138 -14.79 -1.39 6.99
CA PRO A 138 -15.96 -0.71 7.54
C PRO A 138 -17.13 -1.67 7.74
N LEU A 139 -17.76 -1.58 8.91
CA LEU A 139 -18.90 -2.38 9.32
C LEU A 139 -20.10 -1.47 9.63
N ASP A 140 -21.29 -1.96 9.31
CA ASP A 140 -22.55 -1.36 9.71
C ASP A 140 -22.92 -1.66 11.18
N LYS A 141 -24.14 -1.28 11.57
CA LYS A 141 -24.68 -1.52 12.93
C LYS A 141 -24.85 -3.00 13.29
N ASP A 142 -24.98 -3.86 12.30
CA ASP A 142 -25.17 -5.30 12.46
C ASP A 142 -23.85 -6.07 12.33
N GLY A 143 -22.73 -5.35 12.15
CA GLY A 143 -21.39 -5.91 11.98
C GLY A 143 -21.13 -6.48 10.58
N VAL A 144 -22.01 -6.14 9.62
CA VAL A 144 -21.86 -6.54 8.23
C VAL A 144 -20.85 -5.63 7.52
N ALA A 145 -19.98 -6.23 6.75
CA ALA A 145 -18.96 -5.50 6.00
C ALA A 145 -19.59 -4.72 4.83
N ILE A 146 -19.31 -3.42 4.79
CA ILE A 146 -19.78 -2.51 3.74
C ILE A 146 -18.80 -2.50 2.59
N GLN A 147 -17.50 -2.45 2.90
CA GLN A 147 -16.42 -2.35 1.94
C GLN A 147 -15.18 -3.07 2.48
N TRP A 148 -14.18 -3.24 1.64
CA TRP A 148 -12.88 -3.80 1.99
C TRP A 148 -11.76 -2.92 1.46
N MET A 149 -10.82 -2.55 2.32
CA MET A 149 -9.59 -1.88 1.89
C MET A 149 -8.72 -2.86 1.10
N ARG A 150 -8.50 -2.58 -0.19
CA ARG A 150 -7.74 -3.45 -1.12
C ARG A 150 -6.22 -3.31 -1.00
N SER A 151 -5.75 -2.34 -0.23
CA SER A 151 -4.35 -2.11 0.06
C SER A 151 -4.09 -2.24 1.57
N TRP A 152 -2.95 -1.81 2.01
CA TRP A 152 -2.57 -1.78 3.42
C TRP A 152 -1.88 -0.48 3.79
N VAL A 153 -1.84 -0.22 5.07
CA VAL A 153 -1.06 0.86 5.68
C VAL A 153 -0.16 0.26 6.75
N THR A 154 1.03 0.81 6.91
CA THR A 154 1.99 0.40 7.93
C THR A 154 2.46 1.64 8.69
N GLY A 155 2.48 1.57 10.01
CA GLY A 155 3.04 2.61 10.87
C GLY A 155 4.37 2.15 11.48
N GLN A 156 5.30 3.09 11.66
CA GLN A 156 6.55 2.87 12.37
C GLN A 156 6.33 2.88 13.90
N PRO A 157 7.26 2.33 14.70
CA PRO A 157 7.18 2.38 16.15
C PRO A 157 6.98 3.81 16.68
N GLY A 158 5.91 4.05 17.43
CA GLY A 158 5.56 5.34 18.01
C GLY A 158 5.13 6.41 17.02
N GLU A 159 4.99 6.07 15.74
CA GLU A 159 4.52 7.00 14.71
C GLU A 159 3.04 7.29 14.85
N VAL A 160 2.65 8.52 14.50
CA VAL A 160 1.25 8.89 14.28
C VAL A 160 1.03 8.99 12.77
N VAL A 161 0.30 8.04 12.23
CA VAL A 161 -0.07 7.97 10.82
C VAL A 161 -1.43 8.63 10.63
N SER A 162 -1.49 9.71 9.86
CA SER A 162 -2.73 10.36 9.50
C SER A 162 -3.16 9.96 8.09
N CYS A 163 -4.37 9.47 7.97
CA CYS A 163 -4.97 9.08 6.70
C CYS A 163 -6.17 9.98 6.41
N ILE A 164 -6.09 10.75 5.34
CA ILE A 164 -7.22 11.57 4.86
C ILE A 164 -8.18 10.69 4.05
N CYS A 165 -7.70 9.58 3.48
CA CYS A 165 -8.47 8.77 2.55
C CYS A 165 -8.02 7.29 2.58
N LEU A 166 -8.57 6.52 3.50
CA LEU A 166 -8.17 5.12 3.69
C LEU A 166 -8.67 4.15 2.61
N LEU A 167 -9.73 4.52 1.91
CA LEU A 167 -10.37 3.67 0.89
C LEU A 167 -10.16 4.21 -0.53
N TYR A 168 -9.19 5.12 -0.68
CA TYR A 168 -8.82 5.64 -1.99
C TYR A 168 -8.09 4.55 -2.78
N THR A 169 -8.81 3.94 -3.70
CA THR A 169 -8.14 3.31 -4.83
C THR A 169 -7.80 4.46 -5.78
N SER A 170 -6.52 4.84 -5.89
CA SER A 170 -6.07 5.71 -6.96
C SER A 170 -6.73 5.26 -8.25
N PRO A 171 -7.43 6.13 -8.99
CA PRO A 171 -7.74 5.82 -10.35
C PRO A 171 -6.40 5.53 -11.02
N SER A 172 -6.27 4.35 -11.60
CA SER A 172 -5.19 4.09 -12.54
C SER A 172 -5.20 5.25 -13.52
N PRO A 173 -4.07 5.90 -13.80
CA PRO A 173 -4.02 6.84 -14.89
C PRO A 173 -4.40 6.05 -16.14
N ARG A 174 -5.63 6.15 -16.51
CA ARG A 174 -6.11 5.73 -17.81
C ARG A 174 -6.40 6.98 -18.60
N ASP A 175 -5.59 7.12 -19.64
CA ASP A 175 -5.85 7.84 -20.86
C ASP A 175 -5.94 9.35 -20.76
#